data_f641c2774adbdbb1c7267af5d63ea785
#
_entry.id   f641c2774adbdbb1c7267af5d63ea785
#
_cell.length_a   1.000
_cell.length_b   1.000
_cell.length_c   1.000
_cell.angle_alpha   90.00
_cell.angle_beta   90.00
_cell.angle_gamma   90.00
#
_symmetry.space_group_name_H-M   'P 1'
#
loop_
_entity.id
_entity.type
_entity.pdbx_description
1 polymer ?
#
loop_
_entity_poly.entity_id
_entity_poly.type
_entity_poly.pdbx_seq_one_letter_code
_entity_poly.pdbx_strand_id
1 'polypeptide(L)'
;MSACKIPQGYDPKYGIMDTERAIKRIKDFFETELSKALNLSRISAPLFVKNSTGLNDNLNGVERPVSFQMKDAPEDTIEIVHSLAKWKRLALKRYAIGVGEGIYTDMNAIRRDEPLDNTHSIYVDQWDWEKIITKEQRTLAYLEETVRKIYKVFLATEAVITLEYPLLTPFLPKEITFITSQELEHKYPNLSPSQREQRFAKEKGAIFIMQIGGALLSGEKHDGRAPDYDDWQLNGDLILWNPVLESALELSSMGIRVDELSLMQQLKVANLEERKHLDYHQMLLQGDLPLTIGGGIGQSRICMFFLQKAHIGEVQASIWTEEILSLCEQHHINLL
;
A
#
# COMPACT_ATOMS: atom_id res chain seq x y z
N MET A 1 -4.03 -8.37 -25.49
CA MET A 1 -5.20 -8.90 -24.76
C MET A 1 -5.27 -8.12 -23.46
N SER A 2 -6.43 -7.61 -23.10
CA SER A 2 -6.62 -6.88 -21.83
C SER A 2 -6.20 -7.76 -20.66
N ALA A 3 -5.48 -7.17 -19.69
CA ALA A 3 -5.19 -7.82 -18.42
C ALA A 3 -6.46 -7.93 -17.53
N CYS A 4 -7.53 -7.21 -17.90
CA CYS A 4 -8.81 -7.20 -17.20
C CYS A 4 -9.63 -8.46 -17.52
N LYS A 5 -10.20 -9.09 -16.47
CA LYS A 5 -11.03 -10.29 -16.59
C LYS A 5 -12.32 -10.08 -15.79
N ILE A 6 -13.46 -10.40 -16.42
CA ILE A 6 -14.72 -10.40 -15.70
C ILE A 6 -15.01 -11.83 -15.22
N PRO A 7 -15.24 -12.03 -13.92
CA PRO A 7 -15.58 -13.34 -13.38
C PRO A 7 -16.90 -13.87 -13.97
N GLN A 8 -16.95 -15.16 -14.24
CA GLN A 8 -18.16 -15.78 -14.80
C GLN A 8 -19.35 -15.61 -13.84
N GLY A 9 -20.45 -15.07 -14.35
CA GLY A 9 -21.65 -14.83 -13.54
C GLY A 9 -21.55 -13.68 -12.54
N TYR A 10 -20.54 -12.82 -12.70
CA TYR A 10 -20.46 -11.61 -11.88
C TYR A 10 -21.67 -10.70 -12.15
N ASP A 11 -22.31 -10.28 -11.07
CA ASP A 11 -23.42 -9.33 -11.07
C ASP A 11 -23.17 -8.30 -9.96
N PRO A 12 -23.08 -6.99 -10.28
CA PRO A 12 -22.89 -5.93 -9.28
C PRO A 12 -24.08 -5.90 -8.30
N LYS A 13 -23.83 -6.21 -7.03
CA LYS A 13 -24.86 -6.31 -5.99
C LYS A 13 -25.60 -5.01 -5.68
N TYR A 14 -24.96 -3.86 -5.96
CA TYR A 14 -25.47 -2.53 -5.67
C TYR A 14 -25.25 -1.60 -6.85
N GLY A 15 -26.22 -0.74 -7.14
CA GLY A 15 -26.12 0.30 -8.15
C GLY A 15 -25.14 1.42 -7.77
N ILE A 16 -24.85 2.34 -8.71
CA ILE A 16 -23.84 3.39 -8.56
C ILE A 16 -24.02 4.20 -7.27
N MET A 17 -25.23 4.76 -7.01
CA MET A 17 -25.45 5.63 -5.85
C MET A 17 -25.37 4.90 -4.51
N ASP A 18 -25.76 3.63 -4.44
CA ASP A 18 -25.61 2.84 -3.22
C ASP A 18 -24.14 2.43 -3.01
N THR A 19 -23.41 2.18 -4.11
CA THR A 19 -21.97 1.96 -4.07
C THR A 19 -21.25 3.22 -3.56
N GLU A 20 -21.57 4.41 -4.05
CA GLU A 20 -20.98 5.68 -3.59
C GLU A 20 -21.23 5.94 -2.08
N ARG A 21 -22.46 5.67 -1.61
CA ARG A 21 -22.78 5.77 -0.18
C ARG A 21 -21.98 4.77 0.66
N ALA A 22 -21.83 3.55 0.15
CA ALA A 22 -21.06 2.51 0.80
C ALA A 22 -19.56 2.82 0.82
N ILE A 23 -18.99 3.37 -0.26
CA ILE A 23 -17.60 3.88 -0.31
C ILE A 23 -17.37 4.90 0.81
N LYS A 24 -18.24 5.90 0.91
CA LYS A 24 -18.14 6.92 1.97
C LYS A 24 -18.19 6.27 3.36
N ARG A 25 -19.12 5.35 3.57
CA ARG A 25 -19.29 4.63 4.85
C ARG A 25 -18.07 3.80 5.22
N ILE A 26 -17.50 3.05 4.27
CA ILE A 26 -16.28 2.27 4.47
C ILE A 26 -15.12 3.20 4.83
N LYS A 27 -14.90 4.25 4.05
CA LYS A 27 -13.79 5.17 4.26
C LYS A 27 -13.85 5.83 5.63
N ASP A 28 -15.00 6.38 6.03
CA ASP A 28 -15.18 7.05 7.32
C ASP A 28 -14.96 6.09 8.51
N PHE A 29 -15.49 4.88 8.41
CA PHE A 29 -15.36 3.89 9.48
C PHE A 29 -13.91 3.39 9.59
N PHE A 30 -13.32 2.99 8.47
CA PHE A 30 -11.98 2.42 8.46
C PHE A 30 -10.93 3.44 8.96
N GLU A 31 -10.94 4.67 8.47
CA GLU A 31 -9.98 5.70 8.90
C GLU A 31 -10.13 6.03 10.38
N THR A 32 -11.37 6.09 10.87
CA THR A 32 -11.66 6.36 12.29
C THR A 32 -11.10 5.26 13.19
N GLU A 33 -11.35 4.00 12.85
CA GLU A 33 -10.88 2.87 13.65
C GLU A 33 -9.36 2.65 13.50
N LEU A 34 -8.78 2.90 12.30
CA LEU A 34 -7.34 2.85 12.09
C LEU A 34 -6.62 3.90 12.95
N SER A 35 -7.12 5.14 12.95
CA SER A 35 -6.52 6.22 13.73
C SER A 35 -6.53 5.92 15.23
N LYS A 36 -7.62 5.37 15.75
CA LYS A 36 -7.70 4.92 17.16
C LYS A 36 -6.75 3.75 17.46
N ALA A 37 -6.76 2.72 16.58
CA ALA A 37 -5.98 1.50 16.80
C ALA A 37 -4.47 1.75 16.86
N LEU A 38 -3.98 2.74 16.08
CA LEU A 38 -2.57 3.06 15.96
C LEU A 38 -2.16 4.35 16.67
N ASN A 39 -3.11 5.11 17.25
CA ASN A 39 -2.88 6.44 17.87
C ASN A 39 -2.34 7.45 16.83
N LEU A 40 -3.12 7.70 15.78
CA LEU A 40 -2.75 8.56 14.66
C LEU A 40 -3.60 9.83 14.64
N SER A 41 -2.97 10.96 14.30
CA SER A 41 -3.64 12.22 14.01
C SER A 41 -3.67 12.46 12.49
N ARG A 42 -4.83 12.87 11.95
CA ARG A 42 -4.91 13.25 10.54
C ARG A 42 -4.19 14.56 10.28
N ILE A 43 -3.39 14.58 9.22
CA ILE A 43 -2.72 15.80 8.74
C ILE A 43 -2.94 16.01 7.24
N SER A 44 -2.68 17.22 6.76
CA SER A 44 -2.59 17.50 5.32
C SER A 44 -1.21 17.13 4.79
N ALA A 45 -1.16 16.55 3.60
CA ALA A 45 0.06 16.20 2.91
C ALA A 45 0.12 16.83 1.52
N PRO A 46 1.32 17.02 0.94
CA PRO A 46 1.46 17.55 -0.41
C PRO A 46 1.06 16.50 -1.46
N LEU A 47 0.46 16.96 -2.56
CA LEU A 47 0.27 16.15 -3.77
C LEU A 47 1.58 16.00 -4.57
N PHE A 48 2.51 16.94 -4.39
CA PHE A 48 3.75 17.01 -5.17
C PHE A 48 4.92 17.53 -4.31
N VAL A 49 6.12 17.17 -4.72
CA VAL A 49 7.38 17.57 -4.07
C VAL A 49 8.40 18.01 -5.11
N LYS A 50 9.44 18.76 -4.68
CA LYS A 50 10.58 19.04 -5.55
C LYS A 50 11.43 17.77 -5.70
N ASN A 51 11.83 17.45 -6.93
CA ASN A 51 12.70 16.32 -7.24
C ASN A 51 14.02 16.36 -6.42
N SER A 52 14.65 17.54 -6.30
CA SER A 52 15.91 17.73 -5.59
C SER A 52 15.88 17.33 -4.10
N THR A 53 14.70 17.24 -3.48
CA THR A 53 14.57 16.88 -2.06
C THR A 53 14.79 15.39 -1.77
N GLY A 54 14.70 14.54 -2.79
CA GLY A 54 14.73 13.08 -2.63
C GLY A 54 13.53 12.49 -1.88
N LEU A 55 12.46 13.28 -1.68
CA LEU A 55 11.27 12.85 -0.92
C LEU A 55 10.31 11.97 -1.72
N ASN A 56 10.33 12.08 -3.06
CA ASN A 56 9.48 11.20 -3.86
C ASN A 56 10.00 9.76 -3.82
N ASP A 57 9.08 8.83 -4.05
CA ASP A 57 9.40 7.41 -4.14
C ASP A 57 9.60 7.03 -5.62
N ASN A 58 10.64 6.27 -5.90
CA ASN A 58 10.89 5.73 -7.24
C ASN A 58 10.32 4.31 -7.39
N LEU A 59 9.50 3.86 -6.45
CA LEU A 59 8.91 2.51 -6.42
C LEU A 59 9.99 1.43 -6.65
N ASN A 60 9.95 0.72 -7.76
CA ASN A 60 10.96 -0.27 -8.13
C ASN A 60 12.21 0.35 -8.80
N GLY A 61 12.22 1.67 -9.00
CA GLY A 61 13.35 2.42 -9.56
C GLY A 61 13.29 2.66 -11.07
N VAL A 62 12.23 2.24 -11.73
CA VAL A 62 12.02 2.37 -13.18
C VAL A 62 10.82 3.25 -13.55
N GLU A 63 9.90 3.44 -12.63
CA GLU A 63 8.67 4.21 -12.81
C GLU A 63 8.98 5.70 -12.89
N ARG A 64 8.38 6.36 -13.87
CA ARG A 64 8.57 7.78 -14.15
C ARG A 64 7.50 8.62 -13.45
N PRO A 65 7.85 9.60 -12.63
CA PRO A 65 6.87 10.51 -12.05
C PRO A 65 6.24 11.40 -13.13
N VAL A 66 5.01 11.87 -12.87
CA VAL A 66 4.44 13.00 -13.58
C VAL A 66 5.11 14.27 -13.05
N SER A 67 5.77 15.01 -13.91
CA SER A 67 6.54 16.20 -13.54
C SER A 67 6.14 17.44 -14.32
N PHE A 68 6.33 18.60 -13.70
CA PHE A 68 6.07 19.91 -14.29
C PHE A 68 6.99 20.98 -13.64
N GLN A 69 6.99 22.18 -14.21
CA GLN A 69 7.70 23.33 -13.68
C GLN A 69 6.71 24.42 -13.29
N MET A 70 7.03 25.17 -12.25
CA MET A 70 6.25 26.33 -11.84
C MET A 70 6.66 27.56 -12.67
N LYS A 71 5.70 28.42 -13.00
CA LYS A 71 5.97 29.67 -13.71
C LYS A 71 6.99 30.55 -12.99
N ASP A 72 6.87 30.61 -11.66
CA ASP A 72 7.69 31.51 -10.82
C ASP A 72 8.99 30.86 -10.33
N ALA A 73 9.23 29.59 -10.66
CA ALA A 73 10.47 28.84 -10.39
C ALA A 73 10.71 27.81 -11.51
N PRO A 74 11.03 28.25 -12.73
CA PRO A 74 11.14 27.39 -13.91
C PRO A 74 12.34 26.41 -13.84
N GLU A 75 13.30 26.68 -12.95
CA GLU A 75 14.46 25.82 -12.69
C GLU A 75 14.12 24.60 -11.82
N ASP A 76 13.02 24.65 -11.07
CA ASP A 76 12.60 23.59 -10.18
C ASP A 76 11.75 22.55 -10.93
N THR A 77 12.14 21.29 -10.87
CA THR A 77 11.27 20.17 -11.30
C THR A 77 10.41 19.71 -10.14
N ILE A 78 9.10 19.82 -10.31
CA ILE A 78 8.09 19.39 -9.36
C ILE A 78 7.53 18.06 -9.83
N GLU A 79 7.39 17.10 -8.92
CA GLU A 79 6.88 15.76 -9.20
C GLU A 79 5.63 15.46 -8.39
N ILE A 80 4.59 14.93 -9.03
CA ILE A 80 3.46 14.33 -8.31
C ILE A 80 3.98 13.08 -7.60
N VAL A 81 3.62 12.91 -6.33
CA VAL A 81 4.14 11.83 -5.51
C VAL A 81 3.70 10.45 -6.01
N HIS A 82 4.57 9.46 -5.88
CA HIS A 82 4.24 8.04 -6.00
C HIS A 82 3.89 7.43 -4.64
N SER A 83 4.50 7.93 -3.56
CA SER A 83 4.19 7.63 -2.17
C SER A 83 4.67 8.77 -1.26
N LEU A 84 4.20 8.79 -0.01
CA LEU A 84 4.61 9.77 0.99
C LEU A 84 5.51 9.15 2.08
N ALA A 85 6.05 7.96 1.86
CA ALA A 85 6.80 7.22 2.89
C ALA A 85 7.90 8.07 3.54
N LYS A 86 8.75 8.71 2.74
CA LYS A 86 9.83 9.58 3.23
C LYS A 86 9.32 10.91 3.79
N TRP A 87 8.34 11.51 3.14
CA TRP A 87 7.75 12.77 3.57
C TRP A 87 7.09 12.68 4.94
N LYS A 88 6.35 11.60 5.22
CA LYS A 88 5.69 11.40 6.53
C LYS A 88 6.67 11.40 7.68
N ARG A 89 7.80 10.70 7.52
CA ARG A 89 8.85 10.67 8.55
C ARG A 89 9.43 12.06 8.84
N LEU A 90 9.61 12.88 7.79
CA LEU A 90 10.01 14.28 7.92
C LEU A 90 8.92 15.12 8.61
N ALA A 91 7.65 14.89 8.28
CA ALA A 91 6.52 15.57 8.89
C ALA A 91 6.41 15.28 10.40
N LEU A 92 6.65 14.05 10.84
CA LEU A 92 6.67 13.70 12.27
C LEU A 92 7.70 14.53 13.04
N LYS A 93 8.90 14.71 12.51
CA LYS A 93 9.92 15.61 13.09
C LYS A 93 9.42 17.05 13.13
N ARG A 94 8.92 17.56 11.97
CA ARG A 94 8.48 18.95 11.82
C ARG A 94 7.33 19.32 12.76
N TYR A 95 6.42 18.38 13.01
CA TYR A 95 5.25 18.59 13.87
C TYR A 95 5.50 18.22 15.33
N ALA A 96 6.73 17.84 15.68
CA ALA A 96 7.14 17.48 17.05
C ALA A 96 6.23 16.40 17.69
N ILE A 97 5.88 15.39 16.89
CA ILE A 97 5.06 14.26 17.36
C ILE A 97 5.85 13.42 18.37
N GLY A 98 5.18 12.93 19.40
CA GLY A 98 5.77 12.13 20.47
C GLY A 98 5.96 10.65 20.13
N VAL A 99 6.82 9.96 20.90
CA VAL A 99 6.97 8.50 20.80
C VAL A 99 5.64 7.80 21.11
N GLY A 100 5.26 6.83 20.30
CA GLY A 100 4.00 6.12 20.44
C GLY A 100 2.80 6.83 19.79
N GLU A 101 3.00 8.02 19.24
CA GLU A 101 2.02 8.77 18.45
C GLU A 101 2.40 8.74 16.96
N GLY A 102 1.44 9.03 16.11
CA GLY A 102 1.68 9.05 14.68
C GLY A 102 0.73 9.97 13.92
N ILE A 103 0.89 9.96 12.61
CA ILE A 103 0.10 10.74 11.66
C ILE A 103 -0.46 9.82 10.57
N TYR A 104 -1.57 10.23 9.97
CA TYR A 104 -2.03 9.70 8.69
C TYR A 104 -2.55 10.81 7.79
N THR A 105 -2.63 10.52 6.52
CA THR A 105 -3.16 11.43 5.50
C THR A 105 -3.88 10.67 4.40
N ASP A 106 -4.78 11.35 3.72
CA ASP A 106 -5.34 10.89 2.45
C ASP A 106 -4.33 11.24 1.35
N MET A 107 -3.51 10.25 0.96
CA MET A 107 -2.57 10.40 -0.12
C MET A 107 -3.26 10.16 -1.46
N ASN A 108 -3.00 11.04 -2.41
CA ASN A 108 -3.36 10.86 -3.81
C ASN A 108 -2.06 10.84 -4.64
N ALA A 109 -1.90 9.85 -5.49
CA ALA A 109 -0.73 9.66 -6.33
C ALA A 109 -1.13 9.36 -7.78
N ILE A 110 -0.22 9.66 -8.71
CA ILE A 110 -0.36 9.26 -10.12
C ILE A 110 0.82 8.37 -10.47
N ARG A 111 0.55 7.12 -10.81
CA ARG A 111 1.52 6.14 -11.29
C ARG A 111 1.30 5.94 -12.78
N ARG A 112 1.89 6.83 -13.58
CA ARG A 112 1.65 6.91 -15.03
C ARG A 112 2.06 5.66 -15.81
N ASP A 113 2.97 4.86 -15.29
CA ASP A 113 3.48 3.64 -15.92
C ASP A 113 2.79 2.37 -15.40
N GLU A 114 1.74 2.51 -14.54
CA GLU A 114 0.98 1.38 -13.98
C GLU A 114 0.17 0.67 -15.07
N PRO A 115 0.33 -0.65 -15.25
CA PRO A 115 -0.55 -1.43 -16.13
C PRO A 115 -1.98 -1.44 -15.59
N LEU A 116 -2.95 -1.14 -16.46
CA LEU A 116 -4.36 -1.15 -16.07
C LEU A 116 -4.92 -2.57 -16.10
N ASP A 117 -5.53 -3.00 -14.98
CA ASP A 117 -6.24 -4.27 -14.86
C ASP A 117 -7.43 -4.14 -13.90
N ASN A 118 -7.95 -5.26 -13.38
CA ASN A 118 -9.06 -5.27 -12.43
C ASN A 118 -8.78 -4.48 -11.14
N THR A 119 -7.52 -4.42 -10.71
CA THR A 119 -7.10 -3.95 -9.38
C THR A 119 -6.14 -2.76 -9.43
N HIS A 120 -5.67 -2.38 -10.62
CA HIS A 120 -4.72 -1.31 -10.84
C HIS A 120 -5.30 -0.17 -11.68
N SER A 121 -5.04 1.05 -11.25
CA SER A 121 -5.37 2.32 -11.89
C SER A 121 -4.14 3.22 -11.88
N ILE A 122 -4.02 4.14 -12.83
CA ILE A 122 -2.99 5.20 -12.76
C ILE A 122 -3.19 6.15 -11.57
N TYR A 123 -4.41 6.24 -11.05
CA TYR A 123 -4.72 6.99 -9.84
C TYR A 123 -4.69 6.07 -8.62
N VAL A 124 -3.91 6.44 -7.61
CA VAL A 124 -3.75 5.67 -6.36
C VAL A 124 -4.16 6.54 -5.19
N ASP A 125 -5.07 6.04 -4.38
CA ASP A 125 -5.51 6.65 -3.13
C ASP A 125 -5.17 5.73 -1.94
N GLN A 126 -4.53 6.29 -0.91
CA GLN A 126 -4.14 5.52 0.28
C GLN A 126 -4.41 6.32 1.56
N TRP A 127 -4.75 5.62 2.65
CA TRP A 127 -4.42 6.13 3.98
C TRP A 127 -2.94 5.84 4.21
N ASP A 128 -2.17 6.88 4.12
CA ASP A 128 -0.72 6.80 4.25
C ASP A 128 -0.35 7.23 5.68
N TRP A 129 0.17 6.33 6.49
CA TRP A 129 0.37 6.51 7.91
C TRP A 129 1.82 6.28 8.34
N GLU A 130 2.22 6.92 9.46
CA GLU A 130 3.57 6.81 10.03
C GLU A 130 3.50 7.07 11.53
N LYS A 131 4.19 6.26 12.34
CA LYS A 131 4.20 6.33 13.80
C LYS A 131 5.62 6.28 14.36
N ILE A 132 5.92 7.10 15.37
CA ILE A 132 7.22 7.09 16.04
C ILE A 132 7.31 5.91 16.98
N ILE A 133 8.43 5.19 16.92
CA ILE A 133 8.74 4.02 17.73
C ILE A 133 10.07 4.20 18.48
N THR A 134 10.30 3.41 19.51
CA THR A 134 11.60 3.34 20.18
C THR A 134 12.55 2.37 19.45
N LYS A 135 13.83 2.39 19.83
CA LYS A 135 14.82 1.48 19.26
C LYS A 135 14.51 0.02 19.60
N GLU A 136 14.00 -0.25 20.80
CA GLU A 136 13.63 -1.58 21.28
C GLU A 136 12.43 -2.16 20.50
N GLN A 137 11.60 -1.30 19.94
CA GLN A 137 10.45 -1.68 19.12
C GLN A 137 10.82 -2.04 17.67
N ARG A 138 12.08 -1.88 17.25
CA ARG A 138 12.54 -2.31 15.92
C ARG A 138 12.68 -3.84 15.85
N THR A 139 11.57 -4.56 15.87
CA THR A 139 11.51 -6.03 15.88
C THR A 139 10.37 -6.55 15.03
N LEU A 140 10.50 -7.79 14.51
CA LEU A 140 9.40 -8.48 13.82
C LEU A 140 8.17 -8.63 14.73
N ALA A 141 8.35 -8.89 16.01
CA ALA A 141 7.24 -9.01 16.96
C ALA A 141 6.40 -7.72 17.04
N TYR A 142 7.03 -6.54 17.03
CA TYR A 142 6.32 -5.27 17.00
C TYR A 142 5.62 -5.00 15.68
N LEU A 143 6.25 -5.37 14.55
CA LEU A 143 5.64 -5.33 13.23
C LEU A 143 4.37 -6.21 13.20
N GLU A 144 4.47 -7.47 13.62
CA GLU A 144 3.33 -8.39 13.69
C GLU A 144 2.21 -7.89 14.60
N GLU A 145 2.54 -7.34 15.79
CA GLU A 145 1.55 -6.73 16.68
C GLU A 145 0.79 -5.60 15.98
N THR A 146 1.51 -4.74 15.26
CA THR A 146 0.93 -3.63 14.52
C THR A 146 0.02 -4.13 13.39
N VAL A 147 0.45 -5.14 12.64
CA VAL A 147 -0.38 -5.78 11.61
C VAL A 147 -1.65 -6.39 12.19
N ARG A 148 -1.58 -7.07 13.35
CA ARG A 148 -2.77 -7.61 14.02
C ARG A 148 -3.75 -6.51 14.45
N LYS A 149 -3.26 -5.32 14.87
CA LYS A 149 -4.13 -4.17 15.16
C LYS A 149 -4.85 -3.68 13.91
N ILE A 150 -4.13 -3.54 12.80
CA ILE A 150 -4.71 -3.16 11.50
C ILE A 150 -5.72 -4.22 11.05
N TYR A 151 -5.39 -5.49 11.14
CA TYR A 151 -6.29 -6.57 10.73
C TYR A 151 -7.60 -6.61 11.52
N LYS A 152 -7.57 -6.25 12.81
CA LYS A 152 -8.80 -6.06 13.60
C LYS A 152 -9.70 -4.96 13.05
N VAL A 153 -9.12 -3.90 12.47
CA VAL A 153 -9.89 -2.85 11.80
C VAL A 153 -10.57 -3.40 10.54
N PHE A 154 -9.89 -4.25 9.76
CA PHE A 154 -10.50 -4.95 8.63
C PHE A 154 -11.71 -5.78 9.06
N LEU A 155 -11.57 -6.61 10.11
CA LEU A 155 -12.66 -7.43 10.64
C LEU A 155 -13.85 -6.60 11.13
N ALA A 156 -13.58 -5.48 11.83
CA ALA A 156 -14.63 -4.58 12.28
C ALA A 156 -15.35 -3.90 11.10
N THR A 157 -14.60 -3.52 10.07
CA THR A 157 -15.17 -2.92 8.85
C THR A 157 -16.06 -3.92 8.11
N GLU A 158 -15.60 -5.16 7.93
CA GLU A 158 -16.41 -6.21 7.32
C GLU A 158 -17.73 -6.41 8.08
N ALA A 159 -17.66 -6.51 9.41
CA ALA A 159 -18.86 -6.70 10.24
C ALA A 159 -19.87 -5.57 10.10
N VAL A 160 -19.41 -4.32 10.07
CA VAL A 160 -20.29 -3.14 9.92
C VAL A 160 -20.91 -3.11 8.52
N ILE A 161 -20.09 -3.31 7.48
CA ILE A 161 -20.54 -3.20 6.09
C ILE A 161 -21.50 -4.33 5.71
N THR A 162 -21.24 -5.55 6.13
CA THR A 162 -22.16 -6.68 5.86
C THR A 162 -23.47 -6.58 6.63
N LEU A 163 -23.49 -5.92 7.79
CA LEU A 163 -24.71 -5.61 8.51
C LEU A 163 -25.55 -4.54 7.80
N GLU A 164 -24.92 -3.46 7.31
CA GLU A 164 -25.59 -2.33 6.65
C GLU A 164 -25.97 -2.64 5.19
N TYR A 165 -25.24 -3.56 4.53
CA TYR A 165 -25.42 -3.98 3.15
C TYR A 165 -25.63 -5.49 3.04
N PRO A 166 -26.86 -6.01 3.27
CA PRO A 166 -27.13 -7.44 3.47
C PRO A 166 -26.85 -8.35 2.26
N LEU A 167 -26.65 -7.80 1.07
CA LEU A 167 -26.26 -8.59 -0.12
C LEU A 167 -24.77 -8.99 -0.09
N LEU A 168 -23.97 -8.34 0.77
CA LEU A 168 -22.56 -8.67 0.93
C LEU A 168 -22.39 -9.85 1.90
N THR A 169 -21.39 -10.68 1.63
CA THR A 169 -21.11 -11.88 2.43
C THR A 169 -19.74 -11.70 3.12
N PRO A 170 -19.64 -11.91 4.45
CA PRO A 170 -18.35 -11.86 5.12
C PRO A 170 -17.49 -13.07 4.74
N PHE A 171 -16.20 -12.88 4.56
CA PHE A 171 -15.26 -13.95 4.20
C PHE A 171 -13.85 -13.81 4.79
N LEU A 172 -13.62 -12.81 5.63
CA LEU A 172 -12.33 -12.68 6.32
C LEU A 172 -12.17 -13.78 7.37
N PRO A 173 -11.02 -14.48 7.42
CA PRO A 173 -10.69 -15.38 8.52
C PRO A 173 -10.51 -14.58 9.82
N LYS A 174 -10.73 -15.24 10.97
CA LYS A 174 -10.63 -14.58 12.28
C LYS A 174 -9.21 -14.05 12.58
N GLU A 175 -8.20 -14.64 11.98
CA GLU A 175 -6.79 -14.31 12.22
C GLU A 175 -6.03 -14.23 10.90
N ILE A 176 -5.04 -13.35 10.86
CA ILE A 176 -4.10 -13.23 9.76
C ILE A 176 -2.92 -14.18 9.98
N THR A 177 -2.45 -14.82 8.91
CA THR A 177 -1.31 -15.74 8.94
C THR A 177 -0.03 -15.02 8.52
N PHE A 178 1.03 -15.14 9.32
CA PHE A 178 2.35 -14.58 9.03
C PHE A 178 3.26 -15.63 8.39
N ILE A 179 4.06 -15.20 7.43
CA ILE A 179 5.08 -16.01 6.78
C ILE A 179 6.19 -15.09 6.24
N THR A 180 7.44 -15.51 6.28
CA THR A 180 8.52 -14.80 5.60
C THR A 180 8.54 -15.16 4.10
N SER A 181 9.08 -14.27 3.28
CA SER A 181 9.27 -14.52 1.84
C SER A 181 10.14 -15.77 1.60
N GLN A 182 11.13 -16.01 2.47
CA GLN A 182 11.99 -17.21 2.41
C GLN A 182 11.24 -18.51 2.78
N GLU A 183 10.42 -18.48 3.84
CA GLU A 183 9.58 -19.65 4.20
C GLU A 183 8.57 -19.96 3.10
N LEU A 184 8.02 -18.92 2.45
CA LEU A 184 7.09 -19.09 1.34
C LEU A 184 7.78 -19.71 0.12
N GLU A 185 9.03 -19.35 -0.16
CA GLU A 185 9.85 -20.00 -1.18
C GLU A 185 10.10 -21.49 -0.84
N HIS A 186 10.50 -21.79 0.39
CA HIS A 186 10.71 -23.18 0.82
C HIS A 186 9.43 -24.02 0.72
N LYS A 187 8.29 -23.43 1.02
CA LYS A 187 6.98 -24.12 0.95
C LYS A 187 6.58 -24.44 -0.50
N TYR A 188 6.90 -23.55 -1.44
CA TYR A 188 6.53 -23.69 -2.85
C TYR A 188 7.72 -23.40 -3.78
N PRO A 189 8.77 -24.25 -3.77
CA PRO A 189 10.03 -23.94 -4.45
C PRO A 189 9.92 -23.85 -5.98
N ASN A 190 8.92 -24.50 -6.56
CA ASN A 190 8.73 -24.56 -8.02
C ASN A 190 7.75 -23.49 -8.55
N LEU A 191 7.24 -22.62 -7.68
CA LEU A 191 6.32 -21.55 -8.07
C LEU A 191 7.05 -20.20 -8.14
N SER A 192 6.62 -19.32 -9.03
CA SER A 192 7.08 -17.93 -9.03
C SER A 192 6.58 -17.19 -7.78
N PRO A 193 7.19 -16.05 -7.39
CA PRO A 193 6.74 -15.26 -6.24
C PRO A 193 5.24 -14.97 -6.25
N SER A 194 4.70 -14.45 -7.35
CA SER A 194 3.27 -14.18 -7.50
C SER A 194 2.40 -15.44 -7.38
N GLN A 195 2.85 -16.58 -7.93
CA GLN A 195 2.14 -17.86 -7.78
C GLN A 195 2.15 -18.37 -6.34
N ARG A 196 3.25 -18.13 -5.59
CA ARG A 196 3.36 -18.43 -4.16
C ARG A 196 2.35 -17.66 -3.35
N GLU A 197 2.23 -16.34 -3.61
CA GLU A 197 1.22 -15.46 -2.98
C GLU A 197 -0.20 -15.93 -3.26
N GLN A 198 -0.53 -16.14 -4.53
CA GLN A 198 -1.84 -16.64 -4.97
C GLN A 198 -2.21 -17.94 -4.24
N ARG A 199 -1.28 -18.89 -4.19
CA ARG A 199 -1.51 -20.19 -3.57
C ARG A 199 -1.71 -20.09 -2.07
N PHE A 200 -0.87 -19.31 -1.39
CA PHE A 200 -0.91 -19.20 0.05
C PHE A 200 -2.08 -18.32 0.53
N ALA A 201 -2.39 -17.23 -0.17
CA ALA A 201 -3.56 -16.41 0.10
C ALA A 201 -4.87 -17.22 -0.08
N LYS A 202 -4.97 -18.05 -1.13
CA LYS A 202 -6.11 -18.95 -1.32
C LYS A 202 -6.25 -19.97 -0.18
N GLU A 203 -5.15 -20.48 0.35
CA GLU A 203 -5.15 -21.45 1.46
C GLU A 203 -5.57 -20.81 2.80
N LYS A 204 -5.12 -19.56 3.06
CA LYS A 204 -5.24 -18.90 4.38
C LYS A 204 -6.31 -17.81 4.46
N GLY A 205 -6.74 -17.26 3.34
CA GLY A 205 -7.69 -16.14 3.27
C GLY A 205 -7.09 -14.77 3.58
N ALA A 206 -6.24 -14.66 4.59
CA ALA A 206 -5.51 -13.44 4.97
C ALA A 206 -4.09 -13.76 5.39
N ILE A 207 -3.11 -13.12 4.77
CA ILE A 207 -1.68 -13.35 4.99
C ILE A 207 -0.92 -12.04 5.13
N PHE A 208 0.19 -12.10 5.87
CA PHE A 208 1.20 -11.06 5.89
C PHE A 208 2.55 -11.69 5.53
N ILE A 209 3.06 -11.33 4.35
CA ILE A 209 4.35 -11.83 3.85
C ILE A 209 5.42 -10.86 4.32
N MET A 210 6.39 -11.35 5.09
CA MET A 210 7.44 -10.53 5.71
C MET A 210 8.78 -10.65 4.97
N GLN A 211 9.67 -9.67 5.22
CA GLN A 211 11.07 -9.67 4.76
C GLN A 211 11.20 -9.65 3.24
N ILE A 212 10.61 -8.61 2.63
CA ILE A 212 10.60 -8.37 1.18
C ILE A 212 11.67 -7.34 0.81
N GLY A 213 12.36 -7.54 -0.33
CA GLY A 213 13.32 -6.61 -0.93
C GLY A 213 14.72 -7.17 -1.11
N GLY A 214 15.19 -8.03 -0.20
CA GLY A 214 16.46 -8.75 -0.32
C GLY A 214 16.36 -9.96 -1.26
N ALA A 215 17.53 -10.50 -1.65
CA ALA A 215 17.60 -11.76 -2.36
C ALA A 215 17.28 -12.93 -1.43
N LEU A 216 16.48 -13.89 -1.91
CA LEU A 216 16.21 -15.18 -1.28
C LEU A 216 17.39 -16.12 -1.44
N LEU A 217 17.35 -17.27 -0.81
CA LEU A 217 18.41 -18.30 -0.92
C LEU A 217 18.59 -18.82 -2.35
N SER A 218 17.57 -18.76 -3.19
CA SER A 218 17.66 -19.03 -4.63
C SER A 218 18.47 -17.99 -5.42
N GLY A 219 18.71 -16.81 -4.84
CA GLY A 219 19.27 -15.65 -5.50
C GLY A 219 18.23 -14.75 -6.16
N GLU A 220 16.97 -15.17 -6.25
CA GLU A 220 15.86 -14.35 -6.74
C GLU A 220 15.31 -13.44 -5.63
N LYS A 221 14.60 -12.38 -5.99
CA LYS A 221 13.82 -11.57 -5.04
C LYS A 221 12.37 -12.06 -5.02
N HIS A 222 11.73 -11.95 -3.84
CA HIS A 222 10.29 -12.17 -3.78
C HIS A 222 9.54 -11.07 -4.53
N ASP A 223 9.88 -9.82 -4.23
CA ASP A 223 9.39 -8.63 -4.93
C ASP A 223 10.41 -7.49 -4.82
N GLY A 224 10.23 -6.44 -5.65
CA GLY A 224 11.00 -5.21 -5.58
C GLY A 224 10.63 -4.35 -4.38
N ARG A 225 11.64 -3.68 -3.79
CA ARG A 225 11.43 -2.66 -2.75
C ARG A 225 12.47 -1.56 -2.89
N ALA A 226 12.04 -0.31 -2.81
CA ALA A 226 12.98 0.80 -2.70
C ALA A 226 13.87 0.62 -1.46
N PRO A 227 15.17 0.96 -1.56
CA PRO A 227 16.12 0.70 -0.49
C PRO A 227 16.09 1.73 0.64
N ASP A 228 15.31 2.80 0.51
CA ASP A 228 15.49 4.03 1.28
C ASP A 228 14.31 4.44 2.17
N TYR A 229 13.34 3.54 2.40
CA TYR A 229 12.31 3.78 3.41
C TYR A 229 12.01 2.57 4.30
N ASP A 230 11.66 1.38 3.79
CA ASP A 230 11.44 0.21 4.62
C ASP A 230 12.72 -0.59 4.85
N ASP A 231 12.92 -1.02 6.10
CA ASP A 231 13.94 -2.04 6.42
C ASP A 231 13.47 -3.39 5.87
N TRP A 232 14.20 -3.95 4.93
CA TRP A 232 13.83 -5.21 4.25
C TRP A 232 13.72 -6.41 5.18
N GLN A 233 14.31 -6.34 6.38
CA GLN A 233 14.17 -7.36 7.41
C GLN A 233 12.95 -7.14 8.32
N LEU A 234 12.31 -5.97 8.24
CA LEU A 234 11.26 -5.53 9.16
C LEU A 234 10.05 -4.94 8.40
N ASN A 235 9.75 -5.45 7.22
CA ASN A 235 8.65 -5.02 6.36
C ASN A 235 7.76 -6.20 5.94
N GLY A 236 6.70 -5.91 5.24
CA GLY A 236 5.87 -6.91 4.58
C GLY A 236 4.60 -6.34 3.98
N ASP A 237 3.85 -7.24 3.32
CA ASP A 237 2.61 -6.94 2.62
C ASP A 237 1.42 -7.69 3.22
N LEU A 238 0.34 -6.97 3.47
CA LEU A 238 -0.94 -7.52 3.85
C LEU A 238 -1.73 -7.85 2.60
N ILE A 239 -1.97 -9.13 2.40
CA ILE A 239 -2.63 -9.69 1.23
C ILE A 239 -3.86 -10.47 1.68
N LEU A 240 -5.01 -10.19 1.06
CA LEU A 240 -6.25 -10.92 1.27
C LEU A 240 -6.60 -11.73 0.03
N TRP A 241 -7.22 -12.88 0.23
CA TRP A 241 -7.83 -13.62 -0.87
C TRP A 241 -9.12 -12.93 -1.29
N ASN A 242 -9.18 -12.45 -2.53
CA ASN A 242 -10.39 -11.88 -3.11
C ASN A 242 -11.22 -12.99 -3.77
N PRO A 243 -12.35 -13.40 -3.18
CA PRO A 243 -13.17 -14.50 -3.73
C PRO A 243 -13.91 -14.11 -5.02
N VAL A 244 -14.11 -12.83 -5.30
CA VAL A 244 -14.75 -12.36 -6.55
C VAL A 244 -13.82 -12.58 -7.73
N LEU A 245 -12.56 -12.17 -7.61
CA LEU A 245 -11.55 -12.31 -8.67
C LEU A 245 -10.80 -13.65 -8.61
N GLU A 246 -11.03 -14.46 -7.57
CA GLU A 246 -10.25 -15.66 -7.26
C GLU A 246 -8.73 -15.41 -7.29
N SER A 247 -8.31 -14.30 -6.67
CA SER A 247 -6.91 -13.85 -6.68
C SER A 247 -6.49 -13.26 -5.34
N ALA A 248 -5.19 -13.28 -5.08
CA ALA A 248 -4.58 -12.52 -4.01
C ALA A 248 -4.70 -11.02 -4.33
N LEU A 249 -5.05 -10.22 -3.33
CA LEU A 249 -5.15 -8.77 -3.42
C LEU A 249 -4.34 -8.13 -2.29
N GLU A 250 -3.25 -7.46 -2.65
CA GLU A 250 -2.48 -6.65 -1.73
C GLU A 250 -3.27 -5.40 -1.37
N LEU A 251 -3.49 -5.19 -0.06
CA LEU A 251 -4.22 -4.04 0.47
C LEU A 251 -3.32 -3.05 1.22
N SER A 252 -2.16 -3.50 1.69
CA SER A 252 -1.21 -2.64 2.40
C SER A 252 0.21 -3.16 2.27
N SER A 253 1.13 -2.25 1.98
CA SER A 253 2.56 -2.45 2.17
C SER A 253 3.01 -1.59 3.34
N MET A 254 3.80 -2.16 4.29
CA MET A 254 4.22 -1.47 5.49
C MET A 254 5.51 -2.05 6.07
N GLY A 255 6.20 -1.24 6.89
CA GLY A 255 7.41 -1.70 7.56
C GLY A 255 7.89 -0.76 8.64
N ILE A 256 8.79 -1.27 9.48
CA ILE A 256 9.66 -0.47 10.29
C ILE A 256 10.67 0.16 9.34
N ARG A 257 10.84 1.48 9.46
CA ARG A 257 11.66 2.23 8.51
C ARG A 257 13.15 1.98 8.76
N VAL A 258 13.95 2.14 7.70
CA VAL A 258 15.40 2.05 7.80
C VAL A 258 15.96 2.95 8.90
N ASP A 259 17.00 2.47 9.60
CA ASP A 259 17.93 3.28 10.36
C ASP A 259 19.19 3.59 9.52
N GLU A 260 20.17 4.22 10.10
CA GLU A 260 21.42 4.62 9.42
C GLU A 260 22.16 3.41 8.84
N LEU A 261 22.14 2.28 9.56
CA LEU A 261 22.86 1.07 9.16
C LEU A 261 22.14 0.33 8.03
N SER A 262 20.85 0.06 8.20
CA SER A 262 20.05 -0.64 7.19
C SER A 262 19.91 0.19 5.91
N LEU A 263 19.79 1.53 6.01
CA LEU A 263 19.83 2.40 4.83
C LEU A 263 21.10 2.21 3.99
N MET A 264 22.27 2.32 4.63
CA MET A 264 23.54 2.19 3.91
C MET A 264 23.75 0.80 3.30
N GLN A 265 23.33 -0.25 4.01
CA GLN A 265 23.39 -1.61 3.50
C GLN A 265 22.49 -1.80 2.29
N GLN A 266 21.25 -1.33 2.37
CA GLN A 266 20.26 -1.48 1.30
C GLN A 266 20.61 -0.64 0.07
N LEU A 267 21.09 0.60 0.24
CA LEU A 267 21.60 1.43 -0.87
C LEU A 267 22.75 0.73 -1.60
N LYS A 268 23.70 0.12 -0.86
CA LYS A 268 24.80 -0.64 -1.46
C LYS A 268 24.30 -1.86 -2.24
N VAL A 269 23.38 -2.64 -1.68
CA VAL A 269 22.79 -3.82 -2.37
C VAL A 269 22.04 -3.42 -3.62
N ALA A 270 21.40 -2.23 -3.61
CA ALA A 270 20.68 -1.67 -4.76
C ALA A 270 21.56 -0.95 -5.77
N ASN A 271 22.86 -0.76 -5.50
CA ASN A 271 23.80 0.08 -6.29
C ASN A 271 23.31 1.53 -6.44
N LEU A 272 22.80 2.13 -5.35
CA LEU A 272 22.24 3.48 -5.29
C LEU A 272 22.88 4.33 -4.19
N GLU A 273 24.18 4.11 -3.90
CA GLU A 273 24.90 4.80 -2.82
C GLU A 273 24.98 6.32 -3.02
N GLU A 274 24.83 6.81 -4.24
CA GLU A 274 24.79 8.26 -4.55
C GLU A 274 23.59 8.94 -3.87
N ARG A 275 22.48 8.23 -3.58
CA ARG A 275 21.32 8.81 -2.89
C ARG A 275 21.63 9.32 -1.49
N LYS A 276 22.70 8.82 -0.85
CA LYS A 276 23.15 9.31 0.47
C LYS A 276 23.41 10.83 0.51
N HIS A 277 23.59 11.48 -0.64
CA HIS A 277 23.82 12.92 -0.75
C HIS A 277 22.53 13.75 -0.85
N LEU A 278 21.36 13.12 -0.98
CA LEU A 278 20.08 13.83 -0.99
C LEU A 278 19.71 14.29 0.42
N ASP A 279 19.02 15.40 0.53
CA ASP A 279 18.70 16.06 1.80
C ASP A 279 18.04 15.12 2.83
N TYR A 280 17.02 14.36 2.42
CA TYR A 280 16.35 13.41 3.30
C TYR A 280 17.32 12.36 3.84
N HIS A 281 18.18 11.80 2.98
CA HIS A 281 19.13 10.75 3.37
C HIS A 281 20.21 11.28 4.31
N GLN A 282 20.66 12.51 4.09
CA GLN A 282 21.59 13.18 5.00
C GLN A 282 21.00 13.37 6.40
N MET A 283 19.76 13.85 6.50
CA MET A 283 19.07 13.98 7.78
C MET A 283 18.93 12.65 8.51
N LEU A 284 18.67 11.56 7.77
CA LEU A 284 18.56 10.22 8.35
C LEU A 284 19.91 9.75 8.88
N LEU A 285 20.97 9.87 8.08
CA LEU A 285 22.33 9.44 8.43
C LEU A 285 22.94 10.25 9.60
N GLN A 286 22.48 11.47 9.83
CA GLN A 286 22.85 12.32 10.97
C GLN A 286 22.06 12.02 12.24
N GLY A 287 21.09 11.06 12.17
CA GLY A 287 20.22 10.74 13.30
C GLY A 287 19.15 11.81 13.59
N ASP A 288 18.91 12.69 12.62
CA ASP A 288 17.98 13.81 12.74
C ASP A 288 16.51 13.42 12.62
N LEU A 289 16.20 12.23 12.08
CA LEU A 289 14.84 11.74 11.90
C LEU A 289 14.47 10.70 12.96
N PRO A 290 13.21 10.68 13.46
CA PRO A 290 12.78 9.69 14.41
C PRO A 290 12.78 8.27 13.81
N LEU A 291 12.94 7.25 14.67
CA LEU A 291 12.67 5.87 14.29
C LEU A 291 11.16 5.68 14.16
N THR A 292 10.72 5.03 13.09
CA THR A 292 9.30 4.94 12.77
C THR A 292 8.90 3.59 12.19
N ILE A 293 7.60 3.30 12.29
CA ILE A 293 6.88 2.28 11.53
C ILE A 293 5.79 2.97 10.72
N GLY A 294 5.57 2.54 9.49
CA GLY A 294 4.55 3.15 8.67
C GLY A 294 4.17 2.30 7.46
N GLY A 295 3.17 2.76 6.73
CA GLY A 295 2.68 2.05 5.54
C GLY A 295 1.64 2.84 4.79
N GLY A 296 1.21 2.30 3.66
CA GLY A 296 0.09 2.77 2.87
C GLY A 296 -1.00 1.70 2.80
N ILE A 297 -2.24 2.08 2.97
CA ILE A 297 -3.41 1.19 2.87
C ILE A 297 -4.30 1.71 1.74
N GLY A 298 -4.49 0.91 0.69
CA GLY A 298 -5.22 1.31 -0.52
C GLY A 298 -6.71 1.53 -0.25
N GLN A 299 -7.18 2.78 -0.32
CA GLN A 299 -8.58 3.12 -0.03
C GLN A 299 -9.55 2.49 -1.04
N SER A 300 -9.29 2.68 -2.33
CA SER A 300 -10.12 2.11 -3.39
C SER A 300 -10.06 0.58 -3.42
N ARG A 301 -8.89 -0.02 -3.15
CA ARG A 301 -8.77 -1.50 -3.05
C ARG A 301 -9.59 -2.05 -1.88
N ILE A 302 -9.62 -1.37 -0.72
CA ILE A 302 -10.48 -1.75 0.41
C ILE A 302 -11.96 -1.64 0.04
N CYS A 303 -12.38 -0.55 -0.61
CA CYS A 303 -13.76 -0.41 -1.07
C CYS A 303 -14.13 -1.51 -2.07
N MET A 304 -13.27 -1.80 -3.04
CA MET A 304 -13.46 -2.88 -4.00
C MET A 304 -13.62 -4.24 -3.30
N PHE A 305 -12.76 -4.53 -2.33
CA PHE A 305 -12.78 -5.79 -1.57
C PHE A 305 -14.08 -5.96 -0.78
N PHE A 306 -14.43 -4.99 0.07
CA PHE A 306 -15.61 -5.09 0.92
C PHE A 306 -16.92 -5.01 0.15
N LEU A 307 -16.98 -4.23 -0.94
CA LEU A 307 -18.18 -4.15 -1.78
C LEU A 307 -18.25 -5.28 -2.83
N GLN A 308 -17.28 -6.19 -2.79
CA GLN A 308 -17.25 -7.39 -3.66
C GLN A 308 -17.33 -7.04 -5.13
N LYS A 309 -16.55 -6.02 -5.53
CA LYS A 309 -16.49 -5.51 -6.90
C LYS A 309 -15.45 -6.26 -7.73
N ALA A 310 -15.73 -6.42 -9.01
CA ALA A 310 -14.84 -7.11 -9.95
C ALA A 310 -13.80 -6.17 -10.58
N HIS A 311 -14.04 -4.86 -10.59
CA HIS A 311 -13.14 -3.89 -11.17
C HIS A 311 -12.99 -2.67 -10.26
N ILE A 312 -11.76 -2.18 -10.07
CA ILE A 312 -11.48 -1.03 -9.20
C ILE A 312 -12.20 0.24 -9.66
N GLY A 313 -12.48 0.37 -10.96
CA GLY A 313 -13.27 1.46 -11.53
C GLY A 313 -14.72 1.51 -11.06
N GLU A 314 -15.26 0.45 -10.46
CA GLU A 314 -16.59 0.48 -9.83
C GLU A 314 -16.60 1.26 -8.51
N VAL A 315 -15.42 1.56 -7.94
CA VAL A 315 -15.25 2.26 -6.67
C VAL A 315 -14.26 3.43 -6.76
N GLN A 316 -13.75 3.72 -7.94
CA GLN A 316 -12.77 4.78 -8.16
C GLN A 316 -12.98 5.41 -9.54
N ALA A 317 -13.28 6.72 -9.55
CA ALA A 317 -13.29 7.49 -10.79
C ALA A 317 -11.85 7.65 -11.32
N SER A 318 -11.61 7.19 -12.54
CA SER A 318 -10.30 7.23 -13.20
C SER A 318 -10.46 7.26 -14.72
N ILE A 319 -9.35 7.05 -15.44
CA ILE A 319 -9.33 6.95 -16.91
C ILE A 319 -9.05 5.50 -17.30
N TRP A 320 -9.83 4.97 -18.22
CA TRP A 320 -9.73 3.60 -18.68
C TRP A 320 -9.55 3.55 -20.19
N THR A 321 -8.95 2.47 -20.71
CA THR A 321 -8.84 2.26 -22.15
C THR A 321 -10.19 1.87 -22.75
N GLU A 322 -10.38 2.15 -24.04
CA GLU A 322 -11.60 1.75 -24.78
C GLU A 322 -11.89 0.24 -24.67
N GLU A 323 -10.83 -0.58 -24.58
CA GLU A 323 -10.97 -2.03 -24.42
C GLU A 323 -11.61 -2.37 -23.05
N ILE A 324 -11.17 -1.72 -21.97
CA ILE A 324 -11.73 -1.92 -20.62
C ILE A 324 -13.16 -1.37 -20.55
N LEU A 325 -13.41 -0.17 -21.10
CA LEU A 325 -14.74 0.43 -21.14
C LEU A 325 -15.74 -0.50 -21.85
N SER A 326 -15.39 -0.96 -23.05
CA SER A 326 -16.23 -1.88 -23.83
C SER A 326 -16.48 -3.21 -23.12
N LEU A 327 -15.45 -3.77 -22.46
CA LEU A 327 -15.57 -5.00 -21.69
C LEU A 327 -16.54 -4.83 -20.51
N CYS A 328 -16.40 -3.75 -19.75
CA CYS A 328 -17.27 -3.46 -18.62
C CYS A 328 -18.72 -3.21 -19.04
N GLU A 329 -18.95 -2.48 -20.14
CA GLU A 329 -20.28 -2.23 -20.69
C GLU A 329 -20.97 -3.54 -21.11
N GLN A 330 -20.26 -4.43 -21.81
CA GLN A 330 -20.77 -5.75 -22.23
C GLN A 330 -21.22 -6.62 -21.05
N HIS A 331 -20.63 -6.42 -19.90
CA HIS A 331 -20.93 -7.16 -18.67
C HIS A 331 -21.76 -6.36 -17.65
N HIS A 332 -22.34 -5.23 -18.06
CA HIS A 332 -23.16 -4.36 -17.22
C HIS A 332 -22.45 -3.84 -15.94
N ILE A 333 -21.13 -3.70 -16.01
CA ILE A 333 -20.31 -3.14 -14.94
C ILE A 333 -20.25 -1.62 -15.11
N ASN A 334 -20.75 -0.89 -14.14
CA ASN A 334 -20.74 0.56 -14.12
C ASN A 334 -19.42 1.06 -13.52
N LEU A 335 -18.57 1.68 -14.34
CA LEU A 335 -17.40 2.41 -13.87
C LEU A 335 -17.80 3.83 -13.44
N LEU A 336 -17.19 4.34 -12.36
CA LEU A 336 -17.43 5.70 -11.83
C LEU A 336 -16.75 6.77 -12.68
#